data_9d6986c7b1f6c71e4062e9ca0c299de7
#
_entry.id   9d6986c7b1f6c71e4062e9ca0c299de7
#
_cell.length_a   1.000
_cell.length_b   1.000
_cell.length_c   1.000
_cell.angle_alpha   90.00
_cell.angle_beta   90.00
_cell.angle_gamma   90.00
#
_symmetry.space_group_name_H-M   'P 1'
#
loop_
_entity.id
_entity.type
_entity.pdbx_description
1 polymer ?
#
loop_
_entity_poly.entity_id
_entity_poly.type
_entity_poly.pdbx_seq_one_letter_code
_entity_poly.pdbx_strand_id
1 'polypeptide(L)'
;ENLSKPTSINSIYNDIKSQGAKVSKDDLYLWANYVCNIFLFIRIPKYERSLSKEQKSLNKYYCIDNGLRSAVLLPQSNDNGKYLENSVLLHLNRNKHLDDKITYFQGNYECDFVVQRMEDVVELIQVCWDISEKETLKREIRGLLEASKITNCDNLNIITIEEERTIQIEEKMINIIPAWKWMMQ
;
A
#
# COMPACT_ATOMS: atom_id res chain seq x y z
N GLU A 1 13.34 -6.41 -2.94
CA GLU A 1 12.70 -6.12 -4.24
C GLU A 1 11.18 -6.18 -4.21
N ASN A 2 10.59 -7.02 -3.34
CA ASN A 2 9.14 -7.27 -3.29
C ASN A 2 8.38 -6.38 -2.27
N LEU A 3 9.03 -5.42 -1.61
CA LEU A 3 8.36 -4.49 -0.72
C LEU A 3 7.38 -3.60 -1.50
N SER A 4 6.25 -3.29 -0.87
CA SER A 4 5.14 -2.52 -1.44
C SER A 4 4.45 -3.17 -2.65
N LYS A 5 4.70 -4.45 -2.93
CA LYS A 5 4.03 -5.18 -4.01
C LYS A 5 3.23 -6.35 -3.48
N PRO A 6 2.07 -6.68 -4.09
CA PRO A 6 1.36 -7.90 -3.76
C PRO A 6 2.26 -9.12 -3.94
N THR A 7 2.54 -9.84 -2.87
CA THR A 7 3.55 -10.90 -2.87
C THR A 7 3.01 -12.15 -2.18
N SER A 8 3.30 -13.33 -2.77
CA SER A 8 3.03 -14.62 -2.15
C SER A 8 4.29 -15.23 -1.58
N ILE A 9 4.16 -16.00 -0.50
CA ILE A 9 5.25 -16.82 0.03
C ILE A 9 5.76 -17.81 -1.02
N ASN A 10 4.88 -18.32 -1.89
CA ASN A 10 5.28 -19.18 -2.99
C ASN A 10 6.21 -18.49 -4.00
N SER A 11 5.95 -17.22 -4.33
CA SER A 11 6.86 -16.44 -5.19
C SER A 11 8.23 -16.29 -4.53
N ILE A 12 8.25 -15.86 -3.27
CA ILE A 12 9.50 -15.71 -2.49
C ILE A 12 10.26 -17.04 -2.41
N TYR A 13 9.56 -18.15 -2.18
CA TYR A 13 10.16 -19.49 -2.15
C TYR A 13 10.84 -19.84 -3.48
N ASN A 14 10.16 -19.60 -4.60
CA ASN A 14 10.72 -19.89 -5.91
C ASN A 14 11.93 -19.04 -6.23
N ASP A 15 11.91 -17.76 -5.85
CA ASP A 15 13.03 -16.83 -6.02
C ASP A 15 14.26 -17.27 -5.22
N ILE A 16 14.07 -17.60 -3.94
CA ILE A 16 15.15 -18.06 -3.05
C ILE A 16 15.71 -19.41 -3.53
N LYS A 17 14.83 -20.33 -3.94
CA LYS A 17 15.25 -21.63 -4.46
C LYS A 17 16.04 -21.52 -5.76
N SER A 18 15.66 -20.59 -6.65
CA SER A 18 16.39 -20.35 -7.90
C SER A 18 17.83 -19.84 -7.65
N GLN A 19 18.07 -19.22 -6.50
CA GLN A 19 19.40 -18.77 -6.04
C GLN A 19 20.20 -19.87 -5.33
N GLY A 20 19.67 -21.11 -5.27
CA GLY A 20 20.37 -22.26 -4.70
C GLY A 20 20.24 -22.41 -3.18
N ALA A 21 19.44 -21.59 -2.52
CA ALA A 21 19.22 -21.72 -1.08
C ALA A 21 18.32 -22.90 -0.74
N LYS A 22 18.64 -23.60 0.36
CA LYS A 22 17.87 -24.73 0.90
C LYS A 22 16.93 -24.18 1.98
N VAL A 23 15.67 -23.94 1.64
CA VAL A 23 14.64 -23.47 2.54
C VAL A 23 13.34 -24.23 2.25
N SER A 24 12.52 -24.50 3.25
CA SER A 24 11.17 -25.02 3.06
C SER A 24 10.15 -23.88 2.95
N LYS A 25 8.97 -24.19 2.40
CA LYS A 25 7.87 -23.20 2.39
C LYS A 25 7.38 -22.90 3.80
N ASP A 26 7.34 -23.89 4.67
CA ASP A 26 6.89 -23.75 6.05
C ASP A 26 7.82 -22.82 6.84
N ASP A 27 9.14 -22.91 6.62
CA ASP A 27 10.11 -21.98 7.22
C ASP A 27 9.84 -20.53 6.75
N LEU A 28 9.54 -20.33 5.47
CA LEU A 28 9.24 -18.99 4.96
C LEU A 28 7.94 -18.41 5.52
N TYR A 29 6.90 -19.22 5.68
CA TYR A 29 5.68 -18.80 6.38
C TYR A 29 5.97 -18.41 7.83
N LEU A 30 6.77 -19.21 8.51
CA LEU A 30 7.17 -18.96 9.90
C LEU A 30 7.99 -17.67 10.00
N TRP A 31 8.99 -17.48 9.13
CA TRP A 31 9.83 -16.27 9.11
C TRP A 31 9.03 -15.02 8.75
N ALA A 32 8.11 -15.09 7.78
CA ALA A 32 7.24 -13.97 7.44
C ALA A 32 6.39 -13.53 8.65
N ASN A 33 5.91 -14.47 9.45
CA ASN A 33 5.21 -14.16 10.69
C ASN A 33 6.15 -13.58 11.75
N TYR A 34 7.35 -14.12 11.91
CA TYR A 34 8.31 -13.59 12.90
C TYR A 34 8.70 -12.14 12.59
N VAL A 35 9.02 -11.81 11.35
CA VAL A 35 9.43 -10.44 10.99
C VAL A 35 8.29 -9.44 11.16
N CYS A 36 7.02 -9.88 11.05
CA CYS A 36 5.87 -9.06 11.37
C CYS A 36 5.65 -8.94 12.90
N ASN A 37 5.84 -10.03 13.65
CA ASN A 37 5.64 -10.05 15.11
C ASN A 37 6.67 -9.20 15.85
N ILE A 38 7.90 -9.11 15.34
CA ILE A 38 8.94 -8.21 15.88
C ILE A 38 8.84 -6.79 15.32
N PHE A 39 7.76 -6.47 14.60
CA PHE A 39 7.50 -5.18 13.99
C PHE A 39 8.54 -4.71 12.96
N LEU A 40 9.36 -5.60 12.40
CA LEU A 40 10.29 -5.25 11.33
C LEU A 40 9.56 -4.94 10.03
N PHE A 41 8.47 -5.69 9.77
CA PHE A 41 7.58 -5.47 8.63
C PHE A 41 6.12 -5.33 9.08
N ILE A 42 5.41 -4.45 8.37
CA ILE A 42 3.95 -4.29 8.47
C ILE A 42 3.35 -5.04 7.29
N ARG A 43 2.44 -5.96 7.57
CA ARG A 43 1.70 -6.73 6.57
C ARG A 43 0.34 -6.07 6.32
N ILE A 44 0.06 -5.73 5.07
CA ILE A 44 -1.20 -5.15 4.61
C ILE A 44 -1.91 -6.17 3.72
N PRO A 45 -3.09 -6.69 4.12
CA PRO A 45 -3.86 -7.63 3.31
C PRO A 45 -4.60 -6.90 2.18
N LYS A 46 -5.01 -7.64 1.16
CA LYS A 46 -5.91 -7.14 0.14
C LYS A 46 -7.28 -6.88 0.73
N TYR A 47 -7.93 -5.79 0.33
CA TYR A 47 -9.33 -5.52 0.66
C TYR A 47 -10.22 -6.59 0.02
N GLU A 48 -10.97 -7.28 0.84
CA GLU A 48 -11.99 -8.25 0.43
C GLU A 48 -13.19 -8.14 1.38
N ARG A 49 -14.40 -8.23 0.83
CA ARG A 49 -15.62 -8.22 1.67
C ARG A 49 -15.77 -9.46 2.54
N SER A 50 -15.04 -10.51 2.25
CA SER A 50 -15.07 -11.78 2.96
C SER A 50 -13.73 -12.05 3.62
N LEU A 51 -13.72 -12.29 4.92
CA LEU A 51 -12.53 -12.66 5.69
C LEU A 51 -11.83 -13.91 5.11
N SER A 52 -12.59 -14.89 4.64
CA SER A 52 -12.03 -16.11 4.03
C SER A 52 -11.29 -15.83 2.73
N LYS A 53 -11.74 -14.86 1.93
CA LYS A 53 -11.04 -14.43 0.71
C LYS A 53 -9.81 -13.59 1.05
N GLU A 54 -9.94 -12.69 2.03
CA GLU A 54 -8.84 -11.86 2.50
C GLU A 54 -7.65 -12.71 2.98
N GLN A 55 -7.90 -13.73 3.82
CA GLN A 55 -6.86 -14.63 4.33
C GLN A 55 -6.11 -15.41 3.24
N LYS A 56 -6.75 -15.62 2.08
CA LYS A 56 -6.15 -16.31 0.93
C LYS A 56 -5.53 -15.36 -0.08
N SER A 57 -5.73 -14.06 0.09
CA SER A 57 -5.24 -13.05 -0.83
C SER A 57 -3.72 -12.82 -0.66
N LEU A 58 -3.13 -12.15 -1.65
CA LEU A 58 -1.75 -11.70 -1.55
C LEU A 58 -1.65 -10.56 -0.52
N ASN A 59 -0.52 -10.48 0.15
CA ASN A 59 -0.23 -9.38 1.06
C ASN A 59 0.83 -8.46 0.47
N LYS A 60 0.75 -7.16 0.79
CA LYS A 60 1.86 -6.24 0.66
C LYS A 60 2.64 -6.18 1.97
N TYR A 61 3.95 -6.04 1.91
CA TYR A 61 4.82 -5.91 3.08
C TYR A 61 5.57 -4.59 3.00
N TYR A 62 5.62 -3.87 4.11
CA TYR A 62 6.26 -2.57 4.26
C TYR A 62 7.27 -2.59 5.40
N CYS A 63 8.37 -1.88 5.25
CA CYS A 63 9.37 -1.80 6.31
C CYS A 63 8.92 -0.81 7.39
N ILE A 64 9.20 -1.11 8.66
CA ILE A 64 8.89 -0.20 9.78
C ILE A 64 9.65 1.13 9.71
N ASP A 65 10.72 1.17 8.94
CA ASP A 65 11.58 2.34 8.81
C ASP A 65 12.27 2.38 7.43
N ASN A 66 12.24 3.55 6.78
CA ASN A 66 12.86 3.74 5.47
C ASN A 66 14.40 3.71 5.54
N GLY A 67 14.99 4.08 6.67
CA GLY A 67 16.44 4.00 6.89
C GLY A 67 16.92 2.55 6.95
N LEU A 68 16.19 1.67 7.63
CA LEU A 68 16.46 0.23 7.63
C LEU A 68 16.38 -0.34 6.22
N ARG A 69 15.36 0.06 5.46
CA ARG A 69 15.22 -0.34 4.05
C ARG A 69 16.44 0.09 3.24
N SER A 70 16.87 1.35 3.37
CA SER A 70 18.03 1.89 2.65
C SER A 70 19.35 1.23 3.05
N ALA A 71 19.48 0.80 4.30
CA ALA A 71 20.69 0.14 4.79
C ALA A 71 20.87 -1.28 4.20
N VAL A 72 19.76 -1.96 3.85
CA VAL A 72 19.78 -3.34 3.36
C VAL A 72 19.71 -3.42 1.84
N LEU A 73 18.96 -2.51 1.22
CA LEU A 73 18.75 -2.48 -0.23
C LEU A 73 19.61 -1.40 -0.86
N LEU A 74 20.33 -1.74 -1.92
CA LEU A 74 21.02 -0.75 -2.73
C LEU A 74 19.96 0.21 -3.34
N PRO A 75 20.12 1.53 -3.19
CA PRO A 75 19.20 2.50 -3.76
C PRO A 75 19.09 2.33 -5.28
N GLN A 76 17.89 2.18 -5.79
CA GLN A 76 17.60 2.25 -7.21
C GLN A 76 17.01 3.62 -7.53
N SER A 77 17.33 4.17 -8.70
CA SER A 77 16.93 5.53 -9.10
C SER A 77 15.41 5.80 -9.09
N ASN A 78 14.58 4.76 -9.04
CA ASN A 78 13.12 4.87 -9.08
C ASN A 78 12.42 4.48 -7.76
N ASP A 79 13.13 4.46 -6.63
CA ASP A 79 12.55 4.01 -5.35
C ASP A 79 11.81 5.10 -4.57
N ASN A 80 11.85 6.36 -5.03
CA ASN A 80 11.21 7.48 -4.33
C ASN A 80 9.72 7.27 -4.09
N GLY A 81 8.98 6.77 -5.07
CA GLY A 81 7.57 6.43 -4.93
C GLY A 81 7.31 5.42 -3.81
N LYS A 82 8.13 4.36 -3.74
CA LYS A 82 8.02 3.34 -2.71
C LYS A 82 8.40 3.86 -1.31
N TYR A 83 9.36 4.80 -1.21
CA TYR A 83 9.69 5.44 0.06
C TYR A 83 8.55 6.35 0.54
N LEU A 84 7.92 7.08 -0.38
CA LEU A 84 6.75 7.90 -0.08
C LEU A 84 5.58 7.02 0.37
N GLU A 85 5.27 5.96 -0.37
CA GLU A 85 4.22 5.00 -0.05
C GLU A 85 4.43 4.36 1.34
N ASN A 86 5.66 3.94 1.64
CA ASN A 86 6.02 3.42 2.96
C ASN A 86 5.83 4.48 4.07
N SER A 87 6.20 5.74 3.82
CA SER A 87 6.02 6.85 4.77
C SER A 87 4.55 7.12 5.04
N VAL A 88 3.70 7.11 4.00
CA VAL A 88 2.24 7.26 4.13
C VAL A 88 1.67 6.12 4.97
N LEU A 89 2.05 4.86 4.72
CA LEU A 89 1.60 3.75 5.56
C LEU A 89 2.04 3.90 7.02
N LEU A 90 3.29 4.29 7.27
CA LEU A 90 3.78 4.48 8.63
C LEU A 90 2.99 5.56 9.37
N HIS A 91 2.64 6.65 8.69
CA HIS A 91 1.79 7.69 9.23
C HIS A 91 0.38 7.17 9.54
N LEU A 92 -0.27 6.50 8.59
CA LEU A 92 -1.57 5.86 8.80
C LEU A 92 -1.55 4.90 9.99
N ASN A 93 -0.55 4.04 10.08
CA ASN A 93 -0.47 3.03 11.13
C ASN A 93 -0.22 3.63 12.52
N ARG A 94 0.45 4.79 12.61
CA ARG A 94 0.67 5.52 13.89
C ARG A 94 -0.57 6.26 14.36
N ASN A 95 -1.37 6.77 13.42
CA ASN A 95 -2.52 7.65 13.73
C ASN A 95 -3.88 6.95 13.59
N LYS A 96 -3.91 5.67 13.21
CA LYS A 96 -5.15 4.90 13.09
C LYS A 96 -5.87 4.78 14.45
N HIS A 97 -7.19 4.83 14.41
CA HIS A 97 -8.02 4.43 15.56
C HIS A 97 -7.91 2.93 15.82
N LEU A 98 -8.31 2.48 17.01
CA LEU A 98 -8.25 1.06 17.39
C LEU A 98 -9.06 0.17 16.45
N ASP A 99 -10.18 0.69 15.93
CA ASP A 99 -11.10 -0.02 15.04
C ASP A 99 -10.74 0.16 13.55
N ASP A 100 -9.68 0.91 13.25
CA ASP A 100 -9.26 1.13 11.86
C ASP A 100 -8.43 -0.05 11.38
N LYS A 101 -8.76 -0.51 10.17
CA LYS A 101 -8.02 -1.52 9.42
C LYS A 101 -7.51 -0.90 8.13
N ILE A 102 -6.24 -1.09 7.86
CA ILE A 102 -5.60 -0.63 6.61
C ILE A 102 -5.42 -1.84 5.71
N THR A 103 -5.91 -1.75 4.48
CA THR A 103 -5.81 -2.76 3.43
C THR A 103 -5.38 -2.08 2.13
N TYR A 104 -5.12 -2.84 1.05
CA TYR A 104 -4.97 -2.29 -0.30
C TYR A 104 -6.05 -2.88 -1.21
N PHE A 105 -6.42 -2.17 -2.26
CA PHE A 105 -7.38 -2.69 -3.25
C PHE A 105 -6.65 -3.09 -4.54
N GLN A 106 -7.07 -4.21 -5.12
CA GLN A 106 -6.57 -4.70 -6.41
C GLN A 106 -7.72 -5.27 -7.23
N GLY A 107 -8.15 -4.50 -8.20
CA GLY A 107 -9.05 -4.89 -9.28
C GLY A 107 -8.32 -4.91 -10.61
N ASN A 108 -8.87 -4.24 -11.63
CA ASN A 108 -8.15 -3.95 -12.88
C ASN A 108 -7.04 -2.93 -12.63
N TYR A 109 -7.27 -2.02 -11.68
CA TYR A 109 -6.31 -1.04 -11.20
C TYR A 109 -6.12 -1.24 -9.70
N GLU A 110 -5.01 -0.71 -9.19
CA GLU A 110 -4.66 -0.78 -7.77
C GLU A 110 -5.03 0.52 -7.06
N CYS A 111 -5.47 0.43 -5.78
CA CYS A 111 -5.47 1.55 -4.86
C CYS A 111 -4.58 1.17 -3.67
N ASP A 112 -3.61 2.02 -3.34
CA ASP A 112 -2.55 1.69 -2.39
C ASP A 112 -3.06 1.46 -0.99
N PHE A 113 -3.98 2.30 -0.51
CA PHE A 113 -4.54 2.12 0.83
C PHE A 113 -6.05 2.34 0.84
N VAL A 114 -6.71 1.41 1.52
CA VAL A 114 -8.14 1.44 1.85
C VAL A 114 -8.22 1.45 3.37
N VAL A 115 -8.66 2.56 3.94
CA VAL A 115 -8.84 2.70 5.38
C VAL A 115 -10.29 2.34 5.72
N GLN A 116 -10.44 1.30 6.52
CA GLN A 116 -11.74 0.83 7.01
C GLN A 116 -11.90 1.20 8.48
N ARG A 117 -13.09 1.62 8.86
CA ARG A 117 -13.50 1.78 10.26
C ARG A 117 -14.74 0.94 10.49
N MET A 118 -14.61 -0.10 11.33
CA MET A 118 -15.64 -1.13 11.47
C MET A 118 -15.98 -1.77 10.11
N GLU A 119 -17.21 -1.61 9.62
CA GLU A 119 -17.67 -2.17 8.34
C GLU A 119 -17.52 -1.20 7.16
N ASP A 120 -17.30 0.09 7.43
CA ASP A 120 -17.27 1.13 6.40
C ASP A 120 -15.85 1.43 5.94
N VAL A 121 -15.70 1.73 4.65
CA VAL A 121 -14.47 2.32 4.12
C VAL A 121 -14.60 3.84 4.24
N VAL A 122 -13.69 4.44 5.01
CA VAL A 122 -13.73 5.86 5.35
C VAL A 122 -12.79 6.72 4.51
N GLU A 123 -11.79 6.10 3.89
CA GLU A 123 -10.82 6.82 3.05
C GLU A 123 -10.15 5.88 2.06
N LEU A 124 -9.92 6.37 0.84
CA LEU A 124 -9.14 5.74 -0.21
C LEU A 124 -7.94 6.63 -0.56
N ILE A 125 -6.75 6.05 -0.52
CA ILE A 125 -5.51 6.79 -0.72
C ILE A 125 -4.68 6.11 -1.81
N GLN A 126 -4.26 6.92 -2.76
CA GLN A 126 -3.25 6.60 -3.75
C GLN A 126 -1.99 7.40 -3.46
N VAL A 127 -0.82 6.82 -3.67
CA VAL A 127 0.45 7.50 -3.42
C VAL A 127 1.27 7.55 -4.68
N CYS A 128 1.59 8.75 -5.13
CA CYS A 128 2.40 8.95 -6.32
C CYS A 128 3.43 10.07 -6.10
N TRP A 129 4.71 9.76 -6.32
CA TRP A 129 5.78 10.74 -6.14
C TRP A 129 5.60 11.95 -7.03
N ASP A 130 5.28 11.72 -8.31
CA ASP A 130 5.13 12.75 -9.34
C ASP A 130 3.96 12.38 -10.26
N ILE A 131 3.02 13.31 -10.41
CA ILE A 131 1.84 13.18 -11.27
C ILE A 131 1.86 14.19 -12.43
N SER A 132 3.01 14.77 -12.75
CA SER A 132 3.17 15.70 -13.88
C SER A 132 2.85 15.05 -15.22
N GLU A 133 3.12 13.74 -15.34
CA GLU A 133 2.76 12.96 -16.52
C GLU A 133 1.26 12.58 -16.51
N LYS A 134 0.55 12.99 -17.57
CA LYS A 134 -0.90 12.79 -17.69
C LYS A 134 -1.33 11.31 -17.59
N GLU A 135 -0.55 10.38 -18.15
CA GLU A 135 -0.90 8.96 -18.12
C GLU A 135 -0.72 8.37 -16.71
N THR A 136 0.30 8.81 -15.98
CA THR A 136 0.48 8.47 -14.56
C THR A 136 -0.72 8.93 -13.75
N LEU A 137 -1.09 10.21 -13.84
CA LEU A 137 -2.25 10.74 -13.12
C LEU A 137 -3.55 9.99 -13.47
N LYS A 138 -3.78 9.70 -14.76
CA LYS A 138 -4.97 8.91 -15.19
C LYS A 138 -5.00 7.52 -14.58
N ARG A 139 -3.86 6.86 -14.46
CA ARG A 139 -3.75 5.53 -13.84
C ARG A 139 -4.14 5.59 -12.37
N GLU A 140 -3.60 6.55 -11.62
CA GLU A 140 -3.89 6.71 -10.19
C GLU A 140 -5.37 7.03 -9.95
N ILE A 141 -5.96 7.91 -10.77
CA ILE A 141 -7.39 8.22 -10.73
C ILE A 141 -8.25 6.96 -10.97
N ARG A 142 -7.89 6.14 -11.97
CA ARG A 142 -8.64 4.91 -12.27
C ARG A 142 -8.65 3.94 -11.08
N GLY A 143 -7.52 3.80 -10.38
CA GLY A 143 -7.43 2.98 -9.18
C GLY A 143 -8.38 3.45 -8.08
N LEU A 144 -8.37 4.75 -7.79
CA LEU A 144 -9.28 5.35 -6.80
C LEU A 144 -10.76 5.19 -7.18
N LEU A 145 -11.12 5.47 -8.44
CA LEU A 145 -12.51 5.38 -8.89
C LEU A 145 -13.02 3.94 -8.90
N GLU A 146 -12.20 2.97 -9.29
CA GLU A 146 -12.56 1.54 -9.22
C GLU A 146 -12.78 1.11 -7.77
N ALA A 147 -11.85 1.45 -6.88
CA ALA A 147 -11.98 1.19 -5.45
C ALA A 147 -13.22 1.87 -4.86
N SER A 148 -13.47 3.15 -5.18
CA SER A 148 -14.65 3.90 -4.73
C SER A 148 -15.97 3.22 -5.11
N LYS A 149 -16.11 2.74 -6.35
CA LYS A 149 -17.31 2.01 -6.81
C LYS A 149 -17.54 0.71 -6.02
N ILE A 150 -16.49 0.01 -5.65
CA ILE A 150 -16.58 -1.26 -4.91
C ILE A 150 -16.84 -1.03 -3.42
N THR A 151 -16.23 0.00 -2.84
CA THR A 151 -16.29 0.28 -1.40
C THR A 151 -17.37 1.27 -1.01
N ASN A 152 -17.95 1.98 -1.98
CA ASN A 152 -18.89 3.08 -1.78
C ASN A 152 -18.31 4.24 -0.95
N CYS A 153 -17.00 4.49 -1.08
CA CYS A 153 -16.28 5.56 -0.39
C CYS A 153 -16.03 6.75 -1.32
N ASP A 154 -16.33 7.96 -0.87
CA ASP A 154 -16.16 9.21 -1.63
C ASP A 154 -15.01 10.09 -1.12
N ASN A 155 -14.35 9.71 -0.05
CA ASN A 155 -13.15 10.38 0.43
C ASN A 155 -11.93 9.85 -0.33
N LEU A 156 -11.58 10.52 -1.42
CA LEU A 156 -10.56 10.09 -2.39
C LEU A 156 -9.37 11.03 -2.36
N ASN A 157 -8.21 10.51 -2.01
CA ASN A 157 -6.98 11.29 -1.87
C ASN A 157 -5.84 10.71 -2.70
N ILE A 158 -5.09 11.58 -3.40
CA ILE A 158 -3.80 11.26 -4.01
C ILE A 158 -2.74 12.02 -3.23
N ILE A 159 -1.83 11.28 -2.60
CA ILE A 159 -0.72 11.87 -1.83
C ILE A 159 0.49 11.97 -2.74
N THR A 160 1.00 13.18 -2.90
CA THR A 160 2.15 13.50 -3.76
C THR A 160 3.29 14.10 -2.92
N ILE A 161 4.43 14.38 -3.56
CA ILE A 161 5.53 15.07 -2.86
C ILE A 161 5.24 16.57 -2.69
N GLU A 162 4.70 17.24 -3.71
CA GLU A 162 4.55 18.70 -3.72
C GLU A 162 3.21 19.21 -4.24
N GLU A 163 2.53 18.47 -5.14
CA GLU A 163 1.34 19.00 -5.81
C GLU A 163 0.13 19.10 -4.89
N GLU A 164 -0.58 20.23 -4.99
CA GLU A 164 -1.80 20.51 -4.25
C GLU A 164 -2.89 21.04 -5.19
N ARG A 165 -3.95 20.29 -5.36
CA ARG A 165 -5.15 20.69 -6.09
C ARG A 165 -6.30 19.73 -5.84
N THR A 166 -7.52 20.14 -6.16
CA THR A 166 -8.68 19.24 -6.21
C THR A 166 -9.12 19.10 -7.65
N ILE A 167 -9.43 17.88 -8.06
CA ILE A 167 -9.97 17.58 -9.38
C ILE A 167 -11.34 16.95 -9.24
N GLN A 168 -12.24 17.29 -10.15
CA GLN A 168 -13.57 16.68 -10.24
C GLN A 168 -13.61 15.75 -11.45
N ILE A 169 -13.98 14.52 -11.21
CA ILE A 169 -14.19 13.52 -12.26
C ILE A 169 -15.59 12.94 -12.06
N GLU A 170 -16.47 13.18 -13.05
CA GLU A 170 -17.90 12.87 -12.91
C GLU A 170 -18.48 13.55 -11.65
N GLU A 171 -19.07 12.80 -10.73
CA GLU A 171 -19.63 13.29 -9.47
C GLU A 171 -18.63 13.17 -8.28
N LYS A 172 -17.41 12.68 -8.50
CA LYS A 172 -16.41 12.45 -7.45
C LYS A 172 -15.40 13.58 -7.39
N MET A 173 -15.06 13.97 -6.16
CA MET A 173 -14.00 14.92 -5.86
C MET A 173 -12.76 14.13 -5.42
N ILE A 174 -11.62 14.39 -6.05
CA ILE A 174 -10.33 13.78 -5.70
C ILE A 174 -9.40 14.90 -5.22
N ASN A 175 -8.93 14.79 -3.99
CA ASN A 175 -7.97 15.72 -3.43
C ASN A 175 -6.55 15.24 -3.73
N ILE A 176 -5.75 16.09 -4.29
CA ILE A 176 -4.30 15.90 -4.47
C ILE A 176 -3.62 16.72 -3.39
N ILE A 177 -2.87 16.08 -2.51
CA ILE A 177 -2.37 16.70 -1.28
C ILE A 177 -0.88 16.37 -1.13
N PRO A 178 -0.02 17.37 -0.88
CA PRO A 178 1.38 17.11 -0.54
C PRO A 178 1.50 16.27 0.74
N ALA A 179 2.38 15.28 0.74
CA ALA A 179 2.55 14.36 1.86
C ALA A 179 2.82 15.08 3.19
N TRP A 180 3.67 16.10 3.18
CA TRP A 180 3.95 16.87 4.38
C TRP A 180 2.71 17.55 4.97
N LYS A 181 1.82 18.08 4.10
CA LYS A 181 0.58 18.73 4.53
C LYS A 181 -0.44 17.71 5.04
N TRP A 182 -0.56 16.59 4.34
CA TRP A 182 -1.46 15.51 4.74
C TRP A 182 -1.04 14.89 6.08
N MET A 183 0.27 14.73 6.32
CA MET A 183 0.81 14.19 7.57
C MET A 183 0.70 15.16 8.77
N MET A 184 0.33 16.41 8.55
CA MET A 184 0.13 17.41 9.62
C MET A 184 -1.33 17.53 10.09
N GLN A 185 -2.26 16.82 9.44
CA GLN A 185 -3.68 16.79 9.82
C GLN A 185 -3.92 15.79 10.95
#